data_3a04fe0acaf11bc3dff67af77846b50d
#
_entry.id   3a04fe0acaf11bc3dff67af77846b50d
#
_cell.length_a   1.000
_cell.length_b   1.000
_cell.length_c   1.000
_cell.angle_alpha   90.00
_cell.angle_beta   90.00
_cell.angle_gamma   90.00
#
_symmetry.space_group_name_H-M   'P 1'
#
loop_
_entity.id
_entity.type
_entity.pdbx_description
1 polymer ?
#
loop_
_entity_poly.entity_id
_entity_poly.type
_entity_poly.pdbx_seq_one_letter_code
_entity_poly.pdbx_strand_id
1 'polypeptide(L)'
;PFTIEYGKYNFDNLGVKTYHQFLAQPKRLSTDGRQSNASVLYEKYVIPRLQKSDSLIDIGAGRMAYPKMLKSKGYNIHAYEPSLMVKGANKLDMKGIIANILNAEKQVKAHGLFDYCVLEAVINSVVDDEFEKAVLTTCNAVLKSTGTLITCTRNLAYVEKAYDKTKLSAGAGDCLWYLDDKNYTLGVTNGIVFKQKFHTRESFVALLENYFDSVAVLACNAGYIYCACSLPKQLPTEVYEEYLEKELNIEYPGGFKHNKHGGLMHELLEKVAERYV
;
A
#
# COMPACT_ATOMS: atom_id res chain seq x y z
N PRO A 1 -30.70 -6.91 -10.71
CA PRO A 1 -29.38 -6.88 -10.09
C PRO A 1 -29.50 -7.27 -8.63
N PHE A 2 -28.62 -8.13 -8.20
CA PHE A 2 -28.56 -8.56 -6.81
C PHE A 2 -27.78 -7.51 -6.01
N THR A 3 -28.43 -6.88 -5.03
CA THR A 3 -27.80 -5.91 -4.14
C THR A 3 -27.71 -6.54 -2.75
N ILE A 4 -26.51 -6.67 -2.21
CA ILE A 4 -26.28 -7.04 -0.82
C ILE A 4 -26.46 -5.79 0.01
N GLU A 5 -27.40 -5.82 0.94
CA GLU A 5 -27.57 -4.79 1.95
C GLU A 5 -26.46 -4.92 2.99
N TYR A 6 -25.90 -3.79 3.42
CA TYR A 6 -24.85 -3.71 4.44
C TYR A 6 -25.24 -4.47 5.71
N GLY A 7 -24.30 -5.25 6.25
CA GLY A 7 -24.50 -6.02 7.48
C GLY A 7 -25.47 -7.19 7.39
N LYS A 8 -26.05 -7.50 6.22
CA LYS A 8 -27.04 -8.55 6.05
C LYS A 8 -26.48 -9.95 5.92
N TYR A 9 -25.20 -10.07 5.54
CA TYR A 9 -24.53 -11.34 5.34
C TYR A 9 -23.49 -11.59 6.41
N ASN A 10 -23.62 -12.71 7.11
CA ASN A 10 -22.62 -13.20 8.05
C ASN A 10 -21.80 -14.30 7.35
N PHE A 11 -20.59 -13.96 6.96
CA PHE A 11 -19.68 -14.90 6.31
C PHE A 11 -19.23 -16.04 7.23
N ASP A 12 -19.28 -15.86 8.54
CA ASP A 12 -18.97 -16.93 9.50
C ASP A 12 -19.93 -18.10 9.36
N ASN A 13 -21.20 -17.82 9.07
CA ASN A 13 -22.22 -18.86 8.81
C ASN A 13 -21.95 -19.65 7.53
N LEU A 14 -21.13 -19.14 6.63
CA LEU A 14 -20.69 -19.82 5.41
C LEU A 14 -19.39 -20.62 5.63
N GLY A 15 -18.84 -20.63 6.83
CA GLY A 15 -17.59 -21.31 7.17
C GLY A 15 -16.35 -20.67 6.54
N VAL A 16 -16.42 -19.40 6.14
CA VAL A 16 -15.30 -18.67 5.55
C VAL A 16 -14.58 -17.80 6.56
N LYS A 17 -13.27 -17.67 6.41
CA LYS A 17 -12.42 -16.87 7.28
C LYS A 17 -12.04 -15.58 6.58
N THR A 18 -11.95 -14.49 7.35
CA THR A 18 -11.39 -13.23 6.86
C THR A 18 -9.92 -13.44 6.49
N TYR A 19 -9.55 -12.91 5.34
CA TYR A 19 -8.20 -13.04 4.82
C TYR A 19 -7.20 -12.18 5.60
N HIS A 20 -6.03 -12.73 5.90
CA HIS A 20 -4.93 -11.95 6.46
C HIS A 20 -4.18 -11.21 5.35
N GLN A 21 -3.96 -9.91 5.53
CA GLN A 21 -3.30 -9.03 4.55
C GLN A 21 -1.95 -9.56 4.05
N PHE A 22 -1.14 -10.17 4.91
CA PHE A 22 0.16 -10.70 4.53
C PHE A 22 0.11 -11.85 3.50
N LEU A 23 -1.05 -12.46 3.28
CA LEU A 23 -1.24 -13.48 2.23
C LEU A 23 -1.56 -12.85 0.86
N ALA A 24 -1.89 -11.57 0.80
CA ALA A 24 -2.33 -10.88 -0.42
C ALA A 24 -1.21 -10.49 -1.40
N GLN A 25 0.05 -10.80 -1.10
CA GLN A 25 1.19 -10.33 -1.89
C GLN A 25 1.22 -10.92 -3.30
N PRO A 26 0.95 -10.15 -4.36
CA PRO A 26 0.95 -10.65 -5.72
C PRO A 26 2.38 -10.94 -6.21
N LYS A 27 2.52 -11.96 -7.05
CA LYS A 27 3.74 -12.23 -7.77
C LYS A 27 3.78 -11.34 -9.02
N ARG A 28 4.61 -10.27 -9.00
CA ARG A 28 4.69 -9.26 -10.07
C ARG A 28 5.60 -9.66 -11.22
N LEU A 29 6.76 -10.25 -10.91
CA LEU A 29 7.75 -10.66 -11.88
C LEU A 29 8.07 -12.15 -11.70
N SER A 30 8.27 -12.87 -12.79
CA SER A 30 8.74 -14.23 -12.75
C SER A 30 10.23 -14.29 -12.35
N THR A 31 10.68 -15.45 -11.88
CA THR A 31 12.08 -15.66 -11.49
C THR A 31 13.07 -15.60 -12.67
N ASP A 32 12.57 -15.75 -13.89
CA ASP A 32 13.35 -15.68 -15.14
C ASP A 32 13.28 -14.28 -15.80
N GLY A 33 12.75 -13.29 -15.10
CA GLY A 33 12.64 -11.92 -15.59
C GLY A 33 11.49 -11.68 -16.58
N ARG A 34 10.68 -12.69 -16.90
CA ARG A 34 9.49 -12.50 -17.72
C ARG A 34 8.42 -11.82 -16.89
N GLN A 35 7.80 -10.77 -17.44
CA GLN A 35 6.72 -10.03 -16.80
C GLN A 35 5.42 -10.83 -16.89
N SER A 36 5.09 -11.60 -15.85
CA SER A 36 3.81 -12.31 -15.78
C SER A 36 2.66 -11.40 -15.34
N ASN A 37 2.96 -10.37 -14.54
CA ASN A 37 2.00 -9.39 -14.03
C ASN A 37 2.69 -8.02 -13.90
N ALA A 38 3.10 -7.43 -15.03
CA ALA A 38 3.75 -6.12 -15.04
C ALA A 38 2.86 -5.07 -14.38
N SER A 39 3.46 -4.28 -13.49
CA SER A 39 2.78 -3.17 -12.85
C SER A 39 2.62 -2.00 -13.82
N VAL A 40 1.38 -1.63 -14.10
CA VAL A 40 1.10 -0.42 -14.89
C VAL A 40 1.62 0.82 -14.18
N LEU A 41 1.54 0.87 -12.84
CA LEU A 41 2.06 1.97 -12.04
C LEU A 41 3.56 2.15 -12.27
N TYR A 42 4.33 1.07 -12.12
CA TYR A 42 5.78 1.12 -12.30
C TYR A 42 6.18 1.40 -13.75
N GLU A 43 5.63 0.66 -14.70
CA GLU A 43 6.05 0.74 -16.11
C GLU A 43 5.70 2.08 -16.76
N LYS A 44 4.52 2.65 -16.44
CA LYS A 44 4.05 3.89 -17.09
C LYS A 44 4.35 5.16 -16.29
N TYR A 45 4.39 5.07 -14.97
CA TYR A 45 4.38 6.28 -14.14
C TYR A 45 5.58 6.43 -13.22
N VAL A 46 6.23 5.34 -12.77
CA VAL A 46 7.42 5.40 -11.92
C VAL A 46 8.70 5.41 -12.77
N ILE A 47 8.96 4.33 -13.48
CA ILE A 47 10.22 4.12 -14.21
C ILE A 47 10.54 5.26 -15.21
N PRO A 48 9.58 5.77 -16.00
CA PRO A 48 9.86 6.87 -16.94
C PRO A 48 10.24 8.20 -16.29
N ARG A 49 9.96 8.38 -14.99
CA ARG A 49 10.29 9.59 -14.23
C ARG A 49 11.58 9.48 -13.44
N LEU A 50 11.99 8.25 -13.15
CA LEU A 50 13.06 7.96 -12.19
C LEU A 50 14.45 8.14 -12.84
N GLN A 51 15.29 8.96 -12.22
CA GLN A 51 16.70 9.12 -12.56
C GLN A 51 17.58 8.28 -11.62
N LYS A 52 18.84 8.05 -12.00
CA LYS A 52 19.79 7.29 -11.18
C LYS A 52 20.19 8.01 -9.90
N SER A 53 20.12 9.33 -9.91
CA SER A 53 20.37 10.21 -8.77
C SER A 53 19.23 10.21 -7.75
N ASP A 54 18.02 9.84 -8.17
CA ASP A 54 16.84 9.90 -7.30
C ASP A 54 16.84 8.75 -6.30
N SER A 55 16.31 9.04 -5.12
CA SER A 55 16.02 8.05 -4.10
C SER A 55 14.52 7.72 -4.10
N LEU A 56 14.19 6.43 -4.05
CA LEU A 56 12.81 5.96 -4.00
C LEU A 56 12.59 4.99 -2.85
N ILE A 57 11.44 5.10 -2.18
CA ILE A 57 10.94 4.09 -1.26
C ILE A 57 9.60 3.54 -1.74
N ASP A 58 9.45 2.20 -1.75
CA ASP A 58 8.21 1.48 -2.06
C ASP A 58 7.58 0.99 -0.74
N ILE A 59 6.45 1.57 -0.38
CA ILE A 59 5.68 1.22 0.83
C ILE A 59 4.62 0.19 0.45
N GLY A 60 4.61 -0.94 1.16
CA GLY A 60 3.77 -2.08 0.79
C GLY A 60 4.28 -2.79 -0.46
N ALA A 61 5.59 -2.95 -0.56
CA ALA A 61 6.29 -3.46 -1.75
C ALA A 61 6.02 -4.94 -2.08
N GLY A 62 5.18 -5.61 -1.31
CA GLY A 62 4.80 -6.99 -1.50
C GLY A 62 6.01 -7.93 -1.52
N ARG A 63 6.22 -8.64 -2.62
CA ARG A 63 7.37 -9.57 -2.79
C ARG A 63 8.66 -8.89 -3.25
N MET A 64 8.75 -7.59 -3.18
CA MET A 64 9.94 -6.79 -3.54
C MET A 64 10.41 -6.98 -4.99
N ALA A 65 9.51 -7.29 -5.93
CA ALA A 65 9.92 -7.62 -7.30
C ALA A 65 10.52 -6.40 -8.02
N TYR A 66 9.82 -5.28 -8.06
CA TYR A 66 10.30 -4.04 -8.67
C TYR A 66 11.47 -3.41 -7.92
N PRO A 67 11.44 -3.26 -6.58
CA PRO A 67 12.61 -2.80 -5.84
C PRO A 67 13.89 -3.58 -6.13
N LYS A 68 13.83 -4.93 -6.15
CA LYS A 68 15.00 -5.78 -6.47
C LYS A 68 15.48 -5.59 -7.90
N MET A 69 14.57 -5.55 -8.87
CA MET A 69 14.90 -5.35 -10.28
C MET A 69 15.55 -3.97 -10.52
N LEU A 70 14.97 -2.90 -9.97
CA LEU A 70 15.51 -1.54 -10.13
C LEU A 70 16.85 -1.39 -9.41
N LYS A 71 17.00 -1.95 -8.22
CA LYS A 71 18.28 -1.97 -7.50
C LYS A 71 19.37 -2.67 -8.28
N SER A 72 19.08 -3.81 -8.93
CA SER A 72 20.03 -4.51 -9.79
C SER A 72 20.43 -3.70 -11.03
N LYS A 73 19.61 -2.74 -11.45
CA LYS A 73 19.89 -1.78 -12.53
C LYS A 73 20.62 -0.51 -12.03
N GLY A 74 21.00 -0.46 -10.74
CA GLY A 74 21.75 0.64 -10.15
C GLY A 74 20.93 1.87 -9.75
N TYR A 75 19.61 1.73 -9.54
CA TYR A 75 18.80 2.78 -8.92
C TYR A 75 18.91 2.76 -7.40
N ASN A 76 18.79 3.91 -6.75
CA ASN A 76 18.76 4.03 -5.30
C ASN A 76 17.35 3.75 -4.79
N ILE A 77 17.03 2.47 -4.59
CA ILE A 77 15.70 2.00 -4.23
C ILE A 77 15.73 1.35 -2.86
N HIS A 78 14.76 1.76 -2.04
CA HIS A 78 14.40 1.17 -0.76
C HIS A 78 13.00 0.59 -0.82
N ALA A 79 12.65 -0.26 0.13
CA ALA A 79 11.34 -0.85 0.20
C ALA A 79 10.98 -1.15 1.65
N TYR A 80 9.71 -1.01 1.97
CA TYR A 80 9.13 -1.43 3.23
C TYR A 80 7.88 -2.27 2.96
N GLU A 81 7.83 -3.46 3.55
CA GLU A 81 6.68 -4.37 3.49
C GLU A 81 6.50 -5.00 4.87
N PRO A 82 5.52 -4.53 5.67
CA PRO A 82 5.31 -5.05 7.02
C PRO A 82 4.86 -6.50 7.03
N SER A 83 4.32 -6.97 5.94
CA SER A 83 3.83 -8.35 5.77
C SER A 83 4.73 -9.19 4.87
N LEU A 84 6.01 -8.87 4.76
CA LEU A 84 6.96 -9.61 3.92
C LEU A 84 6.99 -11.08 4.28
N MET A 85 6.83 -11.93 3.26
CA MET A 85 6.76 -13.39 3.41
C MET A 85 8.07 -14.08 3.06
N VAL A 86 8.41 -15.11 3.81
CA VAL A 86 9.46 -16.07 3.41
C VAL A 86 9.06 -16.72 2.09
N LYS A 87 10.00 -16.78 1.14
CA LYS A 87 9.75 -17.38 -0.17
C LYS A 87 9.30 -18.85 -0.02
N GLY A 88 8.13 -19.16 -0.57
CA GLY A 88 7.58 -20.52 -0.56
C GLY A 88 6.95 -20.98 0.75
N ALA A 89 6.79 -20.10 1.74
CA ALA A 89 6.17 -20.43 3.02
C ALA A 89 5.11 -19.38 3.40
N ASN A 90 4.06 -19.81 4.11
CA ASN A 90 3.08 -18.92 4.75
C ASN A 90 3.64 -18.42 6.10
N LYS A 91 4.78 -17.73 6.06
CA LYS A 91 5.50 -17.28 7.23
C LYS A 91 6.11 -15.91 6.99
N LEU A 92 5.99 -15.00 7.96
CA LEU A 92 6.60 -13.68 7.90
C LEU A 92 8.14 -13.77 7.91
N ASP A 93 8.77 -13.02 7.03
CA ASP A 93 10.22 -12.80 7.02
C ASP A 93 10.58 -11.63 7.93
N MET A 94 10.56 -11.88 9.24
CA MET A 94 10.84 -10.84 10.22
C MET A 94 12.24 -10.24 10.09
N LYS A 95 13.22 -11.05 9.67
CA LYS A 95 14.59 -10.55 9.40
C LYS A 95 14.60 -9.58 8.23
N GLY A 96 13.89 -9.92 7.15
CA GLY A 96 13.74 -9.06 5.98
C GLY A 96 12.99 -7.77 6.29
N ILE A 97 11.92 -7.83 7.08
CA ILE A 97 11.15 -6.65 7.53
C ILE A 97 12.06 -5.69 8.29
N ILE A 98 12.76 -6.19 9.31
CA ILE A 98 13.68 -5.37 10.12
C ILE A 98 14.84 -4.81 9.26
N ALA A 99 15.40 -5.62 8.38
CA ALA A 99 16.48 -5.16 7.49
C ALA A 99 16.03 -4.03 6.57
N ASN A 100 14.79 -4.04 6.09
CA ASN A 100 14.23 -2.95 5.28
C ASN A 100 14.09 -1.66 6.09
N ILE A 101 13.62 -1.72 7.32
CA ILE A 101 13.52 -0.58 8.24
C ILE A 101 14.92 0.03 8.47
N LEU A 102 15.91 -0.79 8.83
CA LEU A 102 17.27 -0.33 9.09
C LEU A 102 17.96 0.24 7.84
N ASN A 103 17.64 -0.29 6.65
CA ASN A 103 18.15 0.27 5.39
C ASN A 103 17.51 1.63 5.06
N ALA A 104 16.22 1.81 5.33
CA ALA A 104 15.54 3.11 5.18
C ALA A 104 16.10 4.12 6.19
N GLU A 105 16.32 3.72 7.46
CA GLU A 105 16.96 4.55 8.48
C GLU A 105 18.33 5.07 8.01
N LYS A 106 19.19 4.16 7.54
CA LYS A 106 20.53 4.55 7.01
C LYS A 106 20.43 5.55 5.87
N GLN A 107 19.48 5.36 4.95
CA GLN A 107 19.24 6.29 3.84
C GLN A 107 18.82 7.67 4.37
N VAL A 108 17.79 7.71 5.23
CA VAL A 108 17.28 8.99 5.75
C VAL A 108 18.36 9.74 6.54
N LYS A 109 19.10 9.04 7.37
CA LYS A 109 20.20 9.60 8.16
C LYS A 109 21.33 10.16 7.31
N ALA A 110 21.73 9.45 6.26
CA ALA A 110 22.89 9.83 5.44
C ALA A 110 22.54 10.80 4.31
N HIS A 111 21.33 10.74 3.74
CA HIS A 111 20.96 11.44 2.51
C HIS A 111 19.64 12.19 2.59
N GLY A 112 18.96 12.16 3.74
CA GLY A 112 17.66 12.80 3.94
C GLY A 112 16.49 11.99 3.37
N LEU A 113 15.33 12.64 3.29
CA LEU A 113 14.08 12.07 2.80
C LEU A 113 14.16 11.69 1.31
N PHE A 114 13.16 10.97 0.83
CA PHE A 114 13.12 10.40 -0.52
C PHE A 114 12.56 11.39 -1.55
N ASP A 115 13.03 11.26 -2.80
CA ASP A 115 12.48 11.98 -3.95
C ASP A 115 11.16 11.39 -4.41
N TYR A 116 11.02 10.06 -4.32
CA TYR A 116 9.80 9.33 -4.68
C TYR A 116 9.38 8.35 -3.59
N CYS A 117 8.07 8.28 -3.39
CA CYS A 117 7.39 7.20 -2.66
C CYS A 117 6.44 6.49 -3.61
N VAL A 118 6.42 5.17 -3.58
CA VAL A 118 5.44 4.36 -4.31
C VAL A 118 4.53 3.67 -3.31
N LEU A 119 3.23 3.67 -3.61
CA LEU A 119 2.20 2.97 -2.84
C LEU A 119 1.25 2.29 -3.83
N GLU A 120 1.59 1.07 -4.25
CA GLU A 120 0.84 0.37 -5.29
C GLU A 120 -0.23 -0.56 -4.74
N ALA A 121 -1.50 -0.22 -4.94
CA ALA A 121 -2.65 -1.07 -4.59
C ALA A 121 -2.66 -1.51 -3.09
N VAL A 122 -2.12 -0.68 -2.20
CA VAL A 122 -2.12 -0.91 -0.76
C VAL A 122 -3.42 -0.42 -0.14
N ILE A 123 -3.89 0.78 -0.50
CA ILE A 123 -5.07 1.41 0.08
C ILE A 123 -6.32 0.55 -0.06
N ASN A 124 -6.50 -0.15 -1.16
CA ASN A 124 -7.63 -1.07 -1.31
C ASN A 124 -7.53 -2.32 -0.41
N SER A 125 -6.38 -2.61 0.16
CA SER A 125 -6.16 -3.73 1.08
C SER A 125 -6.13 -3.31 2.55
N VAL A 126 -5.98 -2.02 2.82
CA VAL A 126 -6.01 -1.45 4.17
C VAL A 126 -7.45 -1.04 4.48
N VAL A 127 -8.19 -1.93 5.13
CA VAL A 127 -9.63 -1.77 5.37
C VAL A 127 -9.96 -1.04 6.67
N ASP A 128 -8.99 -0.88 7.55
CA ASP A 128 -9.12 -0.12 8.80
C ASP A 128 -8.70 1.33 8.57
N ASP A 129 -9.56 2.28 8.98
CA ASP A 129 -9.33 3.71 8.76
C ASP A 129 -8.09 4.24 9.49
N GLU A 130 -7.76 3.67 10.65
CA GLU A 130 -6.57 4.07 11.42
C GLU A 130 -5.27 3.58 10.76
N PHE A 131 -5.28 2.37 10.18
CA PHE A 131 -4.15 1.90 9.39
C PHE A 131 -4.03 2.63 8.04
N GLU A 132 -5.14 3.05 7.44
CA GLU A 132 -5.12 3.90 6.23
C GLU A 132 -4.42 5.23 6.53
N LYS A 133 -4.73 5.87 7.67
CA LYS A 133 -4.03 7.07 8.13
C LYS A 133 -2.54 6.80 8.37
N ALA A 134 -2.20 5.67 9.00
CA ALA A 134 -0.81 5.31 9.27
C ALA A 134 0.02 5.16 7.99
N VAL A 135 -0.50 4.43 7.01
CA VAL A 135 0.16 4.26 5.70
C VAL A 135 0.35 5.60 4.99
N LEU A 136 -0.69 6.44 4.91
CA LEU A 136 -0.62 7.72 4.19
C LEU A 136 0.24 8.75 4.92
N THR A 137 0.21 8.77 6.25
CA THR A 137 1.13 9.59 7.07
C THR A 137 2.58 9.16 6.83
N THR A 138 2.85 7.86 6.75
CA THR A 138 4.19 7.34 6.44
C THR A 138 4.62 7.75 5.03
N CYS A 139 3.75 7.65 4.02
CA CYS A 139 4.04 8.11 2.67
C CYS A 139 4.35 9.61 2.60
N ASN A 140 3.64 10.42 3.41
CA ASN A 140 3.93 11.85 3.53
C ASN A 140 5.29 12.08 4.23
N ALA A 141 5.54 11.40 5.35
CA ALA A 141 6.73 11.61 6.18
C ALA A 141 8.05 11.26 5.49
N VAL A 142 8.04 10.26 4.61
CA VAL A 142 9.27 9.81 3.93
C VAL A 142 9.70 10.73 2.79
N LEU A 143 8.86 11.68 2.36
CA LEU A 143 9.10 12.51 1.18
C LEU A 143 9.75 13.85 1.49
N LYS A 144 10.69 14.27 0.64
CA LYS A 144 11.21 15.65 0.59
C LYS A 144 10.06 16.63 0.31
N SER A 145 10.26 17.92 0.60
CA SER A 145 9.29 18.98 0.22
C SER A 145 8.95 18.98 -1.28
N THR A 146 9.92 18.61 -2.12
CA THR A 146 9.76 18.45 -3.58
C THR A 146 9.43 17.02 -4.02
N GLY A 147 9.29 16.10 -3.06
CA GLY A 147 9.08 14.68 -3.34
C GLY A 147 7.68 14.37 -3.89
N THR A 148 7.56 13.22 -4.52
CA THR A 148 6.31 12.80 -5.17
C THR A 148 5.91 11.39 -4.71
N LEU A 149 4.68 11.26 -4.23
CA LEU A 149 4.00 9.97 -4.07
C LEU A 149 3.37 9.56 -5.40
N ILE A 150 3.68 8.37 -5.89
CA ILE A 150 3.01 7.74 -7.03
C ILE A 150 2.21 6.55 -6.49
N THR A 151 0.89 6.61 -6.64
CA THR A 151 -0.01 5.65 -5.99
C THR A 151 -1.17 5.22 -6.89
N CYS A 152 -1.78 4.08 -6.54
CA CYS A 152 -3.04 3.67 -7.14
C CYS A 152 -3.90 2.87 -6.17
N THR A 153 -5.21 2.87 -6.43
CA THR A 153 -6.20 2.04 -5.74
C THR A 153 -7.19 1.45 -6.73
N ARG A 154 -7.99 0.49 -6.27
CA ARG A 154 -9.07 -0.12 -7.08
C ARG A 154 -10.18 0.90 -7.33
N ASN A 155 -10.63 0.96 -8.58
CA ASN A 155 -11.73 1.84 -9.02
C ASN A 155 -13.06 1.16 -8.78
N LEU A 156 -13.86 1.68 -7.84
CA LEU A 156 -15.18 1.14 -7.49
C LEU A 156 -16.12 1.10 -8.71
N ALA A 157 -16.20 2.17 -9.49
CA ALA A 157 -17.10 2.22 -10.65
C ALA A 157 -16.78 1.14 -11.70
N TYR A 158 -15.49 0.83 -11.88
CA TYR A 158 -15.10 -0.28 -12.76
C TYR A 158 -15.46 -1.64 -12.16
N VAL A 159 -15.19 -1.83 -10.88
CA VAL A 159 -15.50 -3.09 -10.18
C VAL A 159 -17.00 -3.36 -10.21
N GLU A 160 -17.82 -2.37 -9.92
CA GLU A 160 -19.29 -2.49 -9.98
C GLU A 160 -19.81 -2.85 -11.35
N LYS A 161 -19.16 -2.37 -12.41
CA LYS A 161 -19.53 -2.70 -13.79
C LYS A 161 -19.01 -4.07 -14.23
N ALA A 162 -17.81 -4.45 -13.79
CA ALA A 162 -17.10 -5.63 -14.29
C ALA A 162 -17.53 -6.94 -13.61
N TYR A 163 -18.01 -6.88 -12.37
CA TYR A 163 -18.31 -8.09 -11.59
C TYR A 163 -19.81 -8.37 -11.51
N ASP A 164 -20.16 -9.62 -11.66
CA ASP A 164 -21.54 -10.07 -11.55
C ASP A 164 -22.02 -10.04 -10.09
N LYS A 165 -23.03 -9.21 -9.83
CA LYS A 165 -23.64 -9.05 -8.51
C LYS A 165 -24.70 -10.12 -8.20
N THR A 166 -24.98 -11.02 -9.14
CA THR A 166 -26.04 -12.03 -9.00
C THR A 166 -25.54 -13.37 -8.51
N LYS A 167 -24.23 -13.63 -8.60
CA LYS A 167 -23.64 -14.91 -8.19
C LYS A 167 -23.22 -14.87 -6.73
N LEU A 168 -23.90 -15.61 -5.90
CA LEU A 168 -23.60 -15.87 -4.49
C LEU A 168 -23.11 -17.31 -4.32
N SER A 169 -21.89 -17.61 -4.72
CA SER A 169 -21.31 -18.92 -4.45
C SER A 169 -19.92 -18.79 -3.86
N ALA A 170 -19.61 -19.60 -2.86
CA ALA A 170 -18.26 -19.73 -2.35
C ALA A 170 -17.32 -20.14 -3.49
N GLY A 171 -16.25 -19.39 -3.71
CA GLY A 171 -15.29 -19.61 -4.79
C GLY A 171 -15.59 -18.87 -6.10
N ALA A 172 -16.66 -18.10 -6.19
CA ALA A 172 -16.91 -17.25 -7.34
C ALA A 172 -16.11 -15.96 -7.22
N GLY A 173 -14.95 -15.89 -7.88
CA GLY A 173 -14.06 -14.71 -7.88
C GLY A 173 -14.56 -13.54 -8.72
N ASP A 174 -15.74 -13.63 -9.30
CA ASP A 174 -16.37 -12.65 -10.19
C ASP A 174 -17.64 -12.01 -9.60
N CYS A 175 -17.88 -12.18 -8.30
CA CYS A 175 -18.96 -11.51 -7.57
C CYS A 175 -18.46 -10.27 -6.84
N LEU A 176 -19.30 -9.25 -6.77
CA LEU A 176 -19.09 -8.10 -5.90
C LEU A 176 -20.10 -8.14 -4.75
N TRP A 177 -19.60 -8.24 -3.52
CA TRP A 177 -20.39 -8.18 -2.31
C TRP A 177 -20.00 -6.98 -1.46
N TYR A 178 -21.00 -6.24 -1.02
CA TYR A 178 -20.82 -5.12 -0.09
C TYR A 178 -20.86 -5.68 1.34
N LEU A 179 -19.76 -5.52 2.08
CA LEU A 179 -19.65 -5.95 3.47
C LEU A 179 -20.18 -4.89 4.43
N ASP A 180 -19.96 -3.62 4.08
CA ASP A 180 -20.48 -2.41 4.74
C ASP A 180 -20.44 -1.24 3.73
N ASP A 181 -20.60 -0.01 4.18
CA ASP A 181 -20.60 1.21 3.36
C ASP A 181 -19.25 1.56 2.73
N LYS A 182 -18.17 0.97 3.19
CA LYS A 182 -16.79 1.25 2.74
C LYS A 182 -16.06 0.01 2.20
N ASN A 183 -16.47 -1.17 2.62
CA ASN A 183 -15.71 -2.40 2.40
C ASN A 183 -16.48 -3.38 1.52
N TYR A 184 -15.73 -4.07 0.69
CA TYR A 184 -16.25 -4.98 -0.33
C TYR A 184 -15.45 -6.28 -0.33
N THR A 185 -16.01 -7.31 -0.98
CA THR A 185 -15.24 -8.48 -1.40
C THR A 185 -15.64 -8.89 -2.83
N LEU A 186 -14.70 -9.47 -3.55
CA LEU A 186 -14.96 -10.04 -4.87
C LEU A 186 -15.29 -11.55 -4.80
N GLY A 187 -15.70 -12.00 -3.64
CA GLY A 187 -16.08 -13.39 -3.38
C GLY A 187 -15.10 -14.10 -2.46
N VAL A 188 -15.23 -15.43 -2.44
CA VAL A 188 -14.49 -16.30 -1.54
C VAL A 188 -13.55 -17.17 -2.35
N THR A 189 -12.26 -17.15 -2.00
CA THR A 189 -11.24 -18.00 -2.62
C THR A 189 -10.66 -18.95 -1.59
N ASN A 190 -10.77 -20.25 -1.81
CA ASN A 190 -10.29 -21.28 -0.87
C ASN A 190 -10.83 -21.11 0.56
N GLY A 191 -12.10 -20.75 0.70
CA GLY A 191 -12.74 -20.52 1.99
C GLY A 191 -12.32 -19.22 2.70
N ILE A 192 -11.68 -18.30 1.99
CA ILE A 192 -11.18 -17.06 2.55
C ILE A 192 -11.83 -15.86 1.85
N VAL A 193 -12.38 -14.93 2.64
CA VAL A 193 -12.96 -13.67 2.19
C VAL A 193 -11.85 -12.62 2.11
N PHE A 194 -11.70 -12.00 0.94
CA PHE A 194 -10.83 -10.83 0.75
C PHE A 194 -11.64 -9.57 1.01
N LYS A 195 -11.52 -9.02 2.19
CA LYS A 195 -12.07 -7.71 2.49
C LYS A 195 -11.21 -6.65 1.79
N GLN A 196 -11.85 -5.78 1.00
CA GLN A 196 -11.19 -4.71 0.26
C GLN A 196 -11.98 -3.40 0.43
N LYS A 197 -11.25 -2.28 0.32
CA LYS A 197 -11.80 -0.93 0.31
C LYS A 197 -11.63 -0.36 -1.09
N PHE A 198 -12.73 -0.02 -1.76
CA PHE A 198 -12.67 0.56 -3.10
C PHE A 198 -13.02 2.03 -3.07
N HIS A 199 -12.42 2.78 -3.97
CA HIS A 199 -12.63 4.22 -4.07
C HIS A 199 -13.25 4.61 -5.41
N THR A 200 -14.09 5.64 -5.39
CA THR A 200 -14.33 6.44 -6.59
C THR A 200 -13.12 7.33 -6.85
N ARG A 201 -13.04 7.92 -8.03
CA ARG A 201 -12.01 8.91 -8.33
C ARG A 201 -12.02 10.07 -7.33
N GLU A 202 -13.20 10.58 -7.03
CA GLU A 202 -13.41 11.72 -6.14
C GLU A 202 -13.02 11.40 -4.71
N SER A 203 -13.45 10.24 -4.18
CA SER A 203 -13.13 9.84 -2.81
C SER A 203 -11.63 9.55 -2.63
N PHE A 204 -10.95 9.01 -3.66
CA PHE A 204 -9.52 8.78 -3.58
C PHE A 204 -8.71 10.07 -3.64
N VAL A 205 -9.09 11.01 -4.51
CA VAL A 205 -8.47 12.34 -4.56
C VAL A 205 -8.65 13.06 -3.23
N ALA A 206 -9.89 13.13 -2.70
CA ALA A 206 -10.17 13.77 -1.42
C ALA A 206 -9.39 13.15 -0.24
N LEU A 207 -9.19 11.82 -0.25
CA LEU A 207 -8.35 11.14 0.74
C LEU A 207 -6.89 11.61 0.65
N LEU A 208 -6.32 11.67 -0.54
CA LEU A 208 -4.92 12.08 -0.76
C LEU A 208 -4.69 13.57 -0.47
N GLU A 209 -5.68 14.42 -0.73
CA GLU A 209 -5.65 15.86 -0.43
C GLU A 209 -5.55 16.17 1.08
N ASN A 210 -5.81 15.23 1.97
CA ASN A 210 -5.52 15.40 3.40
C ASN A 210 -4.01 15.43 3.69
N TYR A 211 -3.19 14.87 2.82
CA TYR A 211 -1.74 14.67 3.03
C TYR A 211 -0.86 15.44 2.05
N PHE A 212 -1.42 15.91 0.93
CA PHE A 212 -0.68 16.57 -0.15
C PHE A 212 -1.46 17.78 -0.67
N ASP A 213 -0.75 18.87 -0.97
CA ASP A 213 -1.36 20.07 -1.54
C ASP A 213 -1.64 19.96 -3.05
N SER A 214 -1.00 19.01 -3.72
CA SER A 214 -1.22 18.76 -5.14
C SER A 214 -1.46 17.29 -5.40
N VAL A 215 -2.63 16.97 -5.94
CA VAL A 215 -3.04 15.61 -6.34
C VAL A 215 -3.46 15.61 -7.80
N ALA A 216 -2.65 14.98 -8.65
CA ALA A 216 -2.91 14.83 -10.07
C ALA A 216 -3.38 13.41 -10.40
N VAL A 217 -4.55 13.27 -11.00
CA VAL A 217 -5.03 11.99 -11.52
C VAL A 217 -4.33 11.70 -12.84
N LEU A 218 -3.46 10.69 -12.87
CA LEU A 218 -2.70 10.28 -14.06
C LEU A 218 -3.55 9.47 -15.03
N ALA A 219 -4.41 8.61 -14.48
CA ALA A 219 -5.41 7.84 -15.21
C ALA A 219 -6.48 7.29 -14.26
N CYS A 220 -7.69 7.13 -14.80
CA CYS A 220 -8.81 6.48 -14.13
C CYS A 220 -9.47 5.55 -15.16
N ASN A 221 -8.88 4.38 -15.33
CA ASN A 221 -9.32 3.39 -16.32
C ASN A 221 -9.12 1.97 -15.79
N ALA A 222 -9.81 1.02 -16.41
CA ALA A 222 -9.59 -0.42 -16.23
C ALA A 222 -9.29 -0.86 -14.79
N GLY A 223 -10.10 -0.65 -13.83
CA GLY A 223 -10.00 -1.21 -12.48
C GLY A 223 -9.11 -0.47 -11.50
N TYR A 224 -8.36 0.54 -11.93
CA TYR A 224 -7.50 1.35 -11.05
C TYR A 224 -7.63 2.85 -11.30
N ILE A 225 -7.40 3.63 -10.23
CA ILE A 225 -7.20 5.07 -10.25
C ILE A 225 -5.72 5.28 -9.92
N TYR A 226 -5.01 5.97 -10.79
CA TYR A 226 -3.58 6.29 -10.65
C TYR A 226 -3.41 7.76 -10.36
N CYS A 227 -2.65 8.08 -9.29
CA CYS A 227 -2.39 9.45 -8.87
C CYS A 227 -0.90 9.71 -8.67
N ALA A 228 -0.49 10.95 -8.93
CA ALA A 228 0.77 11.52 -8.46
C ALA A 228 0.44 12.67 -7.52
N CYS A 229 1.03 12.63 -6.30
CA CYS A 229 0.81 13.62 -5.27
C CYS A 229 2.14 14.30 -4.95
N SER A 230 2.15 15.62 -4.89
CA SER A 230 3.32 16.43 -4.57
C SER A 230 2.99 17.47 -3.50
N LEU A 231 4.03 18.15 -3.02
CA LEU A 231 3.91 19.12 -1.94
C LEU A 231 3.30 18.46 -0.68
N PRO A 232 4.04 17.54 -0.03
CA PRO A 232 3.57 16.89 1.20
C PRO A 232 3.22 17.92 2.25
N LYS A 233 2.01 17.90 2.79
CA LYS A 233 1.59 18.81 3.85
C LYS A 233 2.40 18.61 5.11
N GLN A 234 2.67 19.69 5.84
CA GLN A 234 3.19 19.60 7.20
C GLN A 234 2.04 19.22 8.13
N LEU A 235 2.07 17.99 8.64
CA LEU A 235 1.10 17.51 9.64
C LEU A 235 1.60 17.87 11.06
N PRO A 236 0.72 17.90 12.07
CA PRO A 236 1.13 18.05 13.46
C PRO A 236 2.10 16.95 13.89
N THR A 237 3.05 17.28 14.77
CA THR A 237 4.09 16.35 15.23
C THR A 237 3.49 15.10 15.87
N GLU A 238 2.45 15.28 16.68
CA GLU A 238 1.71 14.18 17.32
C GLU A 238 1.06 13.22 16.34
N VAL A 239 0.64 13.71 15.17
CA VAL A 239 0.09 12.88 14.09
C VAL A 239 1.19 12.00 13.48
N TYR A 240 2.37 12.57 13.24
CA TYR A 240 3.53 11.80 12.79
C TYR A 240 3.95 10.76 13.83
N GLU A 241 4.08 11.14 15.09
CA GLU A 241 4.49 10.24 16.17
C GLU A 241 3.53 9.04 16.29
N GLU A 242 2.22 9.29 16.33
CA GLU A 242 1.22 8.24 16.45
C GLU A 242 1.22 7.28 15.26
N TYR A 243 1.15 7.82 14.05
CA TYR A 243 0.92 6.99 12.86
C TYR A 243 2.18 6.37 12.29
N LEU A 244 3.36 6.97 12.48
CA LEU A 244 4.63 6.30 12.18
C LEU A 244 4.87 5.11 13.12
N GLU A 245 4.59 5.27 14.42
CA GLU A 245 4.66 4.14 15.36
C GLU A 245 3.73 3.00 14.91
N LYS A 246 2.48 3.33 14.56
CA LYS A 246 1.49 2.34 14.14
C LYS A 246 1.90 1.59 12.86
N GLU A 247 2.43 2.27 11.85
CA GLU A 247 2.84 1.65 10.59
C GLU A 247 4.18 0.92 10.69
N LEU A 248 5.19 1.53 11.32
CA LEU A 248 6.54 0.98 11.36
C LEU A 248 6.73 -0.08 12.45
N ASN A 249 5.82 -0.21 13.41
CA ASN A 249 5.86 -1.18 14.51
C ASN A 249 4.54 -1.93 14.68
N ILE A 250 4.02 -2.44 13.57
CA ILE A 250 2.74 -3.16 13.53
C ILE A 250 2.73 -4.28 14.58
N GLU A 251 1.59 -4.42 15.26
CA GLU A 251 1.33 -5.56 16.10
C GLU A 251 0.91 -6.77 15.26
N TYR A 252 1.74 -7.79 15.25
CA TYR A 252 1.50 -9.03 14.55
C TYR A 252 0.60 -9.99 15.36
N PRO A 253 -0.01 -11.00 14.70
CA PRO A 253 -0.79 -12.00 15.41
C PRO A 253 -0.05 -12.57 16.62
N GLY A 254 -0.74 -12.61 17.77
CA GLY A 254 -0.14 -13.03 19.05
C GLY A 254 0.48 -11.89 19.85
N GLY A 255 0.27 -10.62 19.45
CA GLY A 255 0.74 -9.45 20.20
C GLY A 255 2.22 -9.13 19.99
N PHE A 256 2.87 -9.73 18.99
CA PHE A 256 4.29 -9.50 18.74
C PHE A 256 4.54 -8.17 18.02
N LYS A 257 5.47 -7.37 18.56
CA LYS A 257 6.03 -6.18 17.91
C LYS A 257 7.55 -6.34 17.82
N HIS A 258 8.14 -5.95 16.68
CA HIS A 258 9.60 -6.12 16.52
C HIS A 258 10.42 -5.06 17.25
N ASN A 259 9.87 -3.88 17.56
CA ASN A 259 10.49 -2.77 18.30
C ASN A 259 11.88 -2.36 17.72
N LYS A 260 12.02 -2.35 16.39
CA LYS A 260 13.26 -1.99 15.67
C LYS A 260 13.10 -0.78 14.76
N HIS A 261 11.98 -0.08 14.87
CA HIS A 261 11.61 1.07 14.06
C HIS A 261 12.11 2.41 14.63
N GLY A 262 12.48 2.44 15.94
CA GLY A 262 12.72 3.69 16.68
C GLY A 262 13.77 4.62 16.05
N GLY A 263 14.84 4.05 15.47
CA GLY A 263 15.84 4.84 14.75
C GLY A 263 15.29 5.51 13.50
N LEU A 264 14.58 4.75 12.65
CA LEU A 264 13.93 5.31 11.45
C LEU A 264 12.88 6.38 11.82
N MET A 265 12.06 6.11 12.83
CA MET A 265 11.05 7.06 13.29
C MET A 265 11.68 8.37 13.77
N HIS A 266 12.76 8.30 14.55
CA HIS A 266 13.50 9.48 15.02
C HIS A 266 14.04 10.31 13.83
N GLU A 267 14.73 9.67 12.89
CA GLU A 267 15.28 10.35 11.71
C GLU A 267 14.16 10.99 10.84
N LEU A 268 13.03 10.30 10.68
CA LEU A 268 11.89 10.84 9.93
C LEU A 268 11.31 12.08 10.62
N LEU A 269 11.07 12.04 11.94
CA LEU A 269 10.53 13.16 12.70
C LEU A 269 11.46 14.39 12.63
N GLU A 270 12.77 14.19 12.77
CA GLU A 270 13.77 15.26 12.64
C GLU A 270 13.72 15.89 11.24
N LYS A 271 13.80 15.07 10.18
CA LYS A 271 13.82 15.56 8.80
C LYS A 271 12.51 16.19 8.34
N VAL A 272 11.38 15.71 8.84
CA VAL A 272 10.05 16.31 8.56
C VAL A 272 9.94 17.68 9.25
N ALA A 273 10.45 17.84 10.47
CA ALA A 273 10.46 19.12 11.16
C ALA A 273 11.28 20.19 10.40
N GLU A 274 12.36 19.76 9.72
CA GLU A 274 13.24 20.64 8.92
C GLU A 274 12.72 20.87 7.49
N ARG A 275 11.72 20.13 7.04
CA ARG A 275 11.34 20.03 5.61
C ARG A 275 10.93 21.35 4.95
N TYR A 276 10.40 22.30 5.71
CA TYR A 276 9.91 23.60 5.23
C TYR A 276 10.57 24.78 5.97
N VAL A 277 11.63 24.54 6.72
CA VAL A 277 12.48 25.57 7.32
C VAL A 277 13.60 25.92 6.36
#